data_e3428a87658992da9d150193d2a4709f
#
_entry.id   e3428a87658992da9d150193d2a4709f
#
_cell.length_a   1.000
_cell.length_b   1.000
_cell.length_c   1.000
_cell.angle_alpha   90.00
_cell.angle_beta   90.00
_cell.angle_gamma   90.00
#
_symmetry.space_group_name_H-M   'P 1'
#
loop_
_entity.id
_entity.type
_entity.pdbx_description
1 polymer ?
#
loop_
_entity_poly.entity_id
_entity_poly.type
_entity_poly.pdbx_seq_one_letter_code
_entity_poly.pdbx_strand_id
1 'polypeptide(L)'
;MDNQRARLGQIALMMMTFSAVYTFPSIINNSIQIGLATIPAYIFGSVFYFLPFILMMSEFASANSDKESGIHSWLECVLGSKWAFLGAWCYFFVNLFFFGSLLPQTLIQGSYALFGTNVFVGDNSTLIIALVSIVLFWIATYVCIKGVSWISIVTNLAGSARLFMGIAFVILAFIVVFGLGEAPAQE
;
A
#
# COMPACT_ATOMS: atom_id res chain seq x y z
N MET A 1 19.46 -21.92 -22.05
CA MET A 1 18.28 -21.78 -21.16
C MET A 1 17.80 -20.36 -21.28
N ASP A 2 16.76 -20.17 -22.03
CA ASP A 2 16.24 -18.87 -22.45
C ASP A 2 15.58 -18.20 -21.24
N ASN A 3 16.24 -17.18 -20.70
CA ASN A 3 15.79 -16.43 -19.54
C ASN A 3 14.71 -15.45 -20.01
N GLN A 4 13.51 -15.96 -20.29
CA GLN A 4 12.34 -15.14 -20.53
C GLN A 4 12.02 -14.40 -19.23
N ARG A 5 12.62 -13.21 -19.05
CA ARG A 5 12.19 -12.27 -18.03
C ARG A 5 10.70 -12.02 -18.26
N ALA A 6 9.87 -12.45 -17.32
CA ALA A 6 8.44 -12.24 -17.38
C ALA A 6 8.17 -10.73 -17.44
N ARG A 7 7.88 -10.21 -18.64
CA ARG A 7 7.54 -8.80 -18.83
C ARG A 7 6.11 -8.62 -18.33
N LEU A 8 5.96 -7.91 -17.23
CA LEU A 8 4.65 -7.49 -16.75
C LEU A 8 4.04 -6.52 -17.76
N GLY A 9 2.76 -6.74 -18.10
CA GLY A 9 2.01 -5.78 -18.90
C GLY A 9 1.83 -4.45 -18.15
N GLN A 10 1.70 -3.34 -18.88
CA GLN A 10 1.53 -2.00 -18.29
C GLN A 10 0.36 -1.93 -17.30
N ILE A 11 -0.77 -2.57 -17.62
CA ILE A 11 -1.96 -2.62 -16.75
C ILE A 11 -1.64 -3.35 -15.45
N ALA A 12 -0.92 -4.48 -15.51
CA ALA A 12 -0.52 -5.22 -14.32
C ALA A 12 0.39 -4.39 -13.41
N LEU A 13 1.34 -3.66 -14.00
CA LEU A 13 2.23 -2.77 -13.27
C LEU A 13 1.45 -1.61 -12.63
N MET A 14 0.51 -0.99 -13.35
CA MET A 14 -0.36 0.06 -12.80
C MET A 14 -1.19 -0.45 -11.63
N MET A 15 -1.80 -1.62 -11.71
CA MET A 15 -2.61 -2.21 -10.65
C MET A 15 -1.76 -2.61 -9.43
N MET A 16 -0.54 -3.11 -9.64
CA MET A 16 0.41 -3.38 -8.55
C MET A 16 0.77 -2.10 -7.81
N THR A 17 1.12 -1.03 -8.54
CA THR A 17 1.46 0.27 -7.95
C THR A 17 0.27 0.89 -7.24
N PHE A 18 -0.91 0.88 -7.86
CA PHE A 18 -2.15 1.35 -7.26
C PHE A 18 -2.47 0.59 -5.96
N SER A 19 -2.35 -0.73 -5.98
CA SER A 19 -2.58 -1.57 -4.80
C SER A 19 -1.61 -1.25 -3.65
N ALA A 20 -0.37 -0.85 -3.94
CA ALA A 20 0.62 -0.50 -2.93
C ALA A 20 0.40 0.90 -2.33
N VAL A 21 -0.02 1.87 -3.15
CA VAL A 21 -0.11 3.30 -2.75
C VAL A 21 -1.49 3.67 -2.23
N TYR A 22 -2.56 3.09 -2.80
CA TYR A 22 -3.93 3.45 -2.44
C TYR A 22 -4.37 2.82 -1.13
N THR A 23 -4.51 3.65 -0.10
CA THR A 23 -4.94 3.25 1.26
C THR A 23 -6.26 3.92 1.62
N PHE A 24 -7.37 3.28 1.22
CA PHE A 24 -8.72 3.78 1.48
C PHE A 24 -9.01 4.06 2.98
N PRO A 25 -8.62 3.20 3.94
CA PRO A 25 -8.83 3.48 5.35
C PRO A 25 -8.15 4.77 5.83
N SER A 26 -6.97 5.09 5.29
CA SER A 26 -6.26 6.33 5.65
C SER A 26 -6.98 7.57 5.14
N ILE A 27 -7.59 7.51 3.95
CA ILE A 27 -8.38 8.62 3.40
C ILE A 27 -9.60 8.88 4.29
N ILE A 28 -10.34 7.84 4.67
CA ILE A 28 -11.50 7.96 5.57
C ILE A 28 -11.07 8.52 6.92
N ASN A 29 -10.03 7.97 7.53
CA ASN A 29 -9.56 8.42 8.84
C ASN A 29 -9.13 9.88 8.84
N ASN A 30 -8.42 10.33 7.81
CA ASN A 30 -8.05 11.73 7.65
C ASN A 30 -9.27 12.63 7.45
N SER A 31 -10.26 12.17 6.66
CA SER A 31 -11.50 12.91 6.45
C SER A 31 -12.32 13.07 7.73
N ILE A 32 -12.32 12.06 8.61
CA ILE A 32 -12.97 12.15 9.92
C ILE A 32 -12.24 13.14 10.83
N GLN A 33 -10.90 13.19 10.78
CA GLN A 33 -10.11 14.04 11.67
C GLN A 33 -10.12 15.52 11.28
N ILE A 34 -10.01 15.83 10.00
CA ILE A 34 -9.86 17.22 9.50
C ILE A 34 -10.99 17.67 8.57
N GLY A 35 -12.02 16.85 8.41
CA GLY A 35 -13.23 17.21 7.64
C GLY A 35 -12.93 17.59 6.19
N LEU A 36 -13.64 18.62 5.70
CA LEU A 36 -13.51 19.12 4.34
C LEU A 36 -12.12 19.66 3.99
N ALA A 37 -11.30 20.04 5.00
CA ALA A 37 -9.92 20.47 4.79
C ALA A 37 -9.02 19.36 4.24
N THR A 38 -9.48 18.09 4.28
CA THR A 38 -8.79 16.95 3.65
C THR A 38 -8.60 17.17 2.14
N ILE A 39 -9.59 17.72 1.45
CA ILE A 39 -9.55 17.90 -0.01
C ILE A 39 -8.41 18.85 -0.42
N PRO A 40 -8.35 20.12 0.06
CA PRO A 40 -7.25 21.00 -0.29
C PRO A 40 -5.89 20.50 0.22
N ALA A 41 -5.84 19.80 1.36
CA ALA A 41 -4.60 19.22 1.87
C ALA A 41 -4.05 18.13 0.93
N TYR A 42 -4.91 17.26 0.40
CA TYR A 42 -4.50 16.24 -0.59
C TYR A 42 -4.08 16.86 -1.92
N ILE A 43 -4.79 17.91 -2.41
CA ILE A 43 -4.41 18.61 -3.64
C ILE A 43 -3.03 19.25 -3.46
N PHE A 44 -2.83 19.98 -2.37
CA PHE A 44 -1.55 20.60 -2.06
C PHE A 44 -0.42 19.56 -1.95
N GLY A 45 -0.62 18.51 -1.18
CA GLY A 45 0.34 17.42 -1.05
C GLY A 45 0.65 16.73 -2.38
N SER A 46 -0.35 16.57 -3.24
CA SER A 46 -0.15 15.96 -4.57
C SER A 46 0.72 16.83 -5.47
N VAL A 47 0.49 18.12 -5.52
CA VAL A 47 1.21 19.05 -6.40
C VAL A 47 2.62 19.35 -5.88
N PHE A 48 2.76 19.65 -4.59
CA PHE A 48 4.03 20.14 -4.03
C PHE A 48 4.96 19.04 -3.51
N TYR A 49 4.44 17.87 -3.18
CA TYR A 49 5.22 16.77 -2.64
C TYR A 49 5.23 15.55 -3.58
N PHE A 50 4.06 15.02 -3.92
CA PHE A 50 3.95 13.74 -4.62
C PHE A 50 4.46 13.83 -6.06
N LEU A 51 4.09 14.88 -6.80
CA LEU A 51 4.49 15.04 -8.19
C LEU A 51 6.01 15.25 -8.34
N PRO A 52 6.68 16.16 -7.60
CA PRO A 52 8.15 16.28 -7.66
C PRO A 52 8.86 14.99 -7.23
N PHE A 53 8.34 14.31 -6.20
CA PHE A 53 8.90 13.06 -5.72
C PHE A 53 8.85 11.96 -6.80
N ILE A 54 7.69 11.78 -7.48
CA ILE A 54 7.56 10.80 -8.56
C ILE A 54 8.48 11.13 -9.74
N LEU A 55 8.59 12.39 -10.15
CA LEU A 55 9.48 12.79 -11.23
C LEU A 55 10.93 12.47 -10.89
N MET A 56 11.39 12.79 -9.70
CA MET A 56 12.72 12.43 -9.21
C MET A 56 12.95 10.92 -9.21
N MET A 57 12.02 10.14 -8.68
CA MET A 57 12.12 8.67 -8.64
C MET A 57 12.12 8.06 -10.05
N SER A 58 11.32 8.60 -10.96
CA SER A 58 11.27 8.17 -12.36
C SER A 58 12.61 8.43 -13.08
N GLU A 59 13.23 9.57 -12.83
CA GLU A 59 14.54 9.90 -13.38
C GLU A 59 15.64 8.95 -12.86
N PHE A 60 15.69 8.70 -11.56
CA PHE A 60 16.61 7.72 -10.97
C PHE A 60 16.39 6.30 -11.52
N ALA A 61 15.14 5.87 -11.64
CA ALA A 61 14.79 4.56 -12.19
C ALA A 61 15.22 4.42 -13.66
N SER A 62 14.99 5.46 -14.47
CA SER A 62 15.36 5.45 -15.90
C SER A 62 16.88 5.49 -16.10
N ALA A 63 17.59 6.27 -15.29
CA ALA A 63 19.05 6.38 -15.36
C ALA A 63 19.78 5.11 -14.92
N ASN A 64 19.16 4.26 -14.11
CA ASN A 64 19.72 3.02 -13.58
C ASN A 64 18.90 1.78 -13.99
N SER A 65 18.29 1.79 -15.16
CA SER A 65 17.42 0.72 -15.66
C SER A 65 18.11 -0.63 -15.89
N ASP A 66 19.44 -0.61 -16.04
CA ASP A 66 20.34 -1.74 -16.21
C ASP A 66 20.73 -2.42 -14.87
N LYS A 67 20.48 -1.73 -13.76
CA LYS A 67 20.88 -2.20 -12.42
C LYS A 67 19.70 -2.86 -11.70
N GLU A 68 19.95 -4.04 -11.14
CA GLU A 68 18.89 -4.86 -10.49
C GLU A 68 18.65 -4.49 -9.02
N SER A 69 19.54 -3.73 -8.38
CA SER A 69 19.52 -3.52 -6.92
C SER A 69 18.66 -2.37 -6.41
N GLY A 70 17.89 -1.69 -7.28
CA GLY A 70 16.95 -0.62 -6.87
C GLY A 70 17.61 0.50 -6.06
N ILE A 71 17.07 0.80 -4.87
CA ILE A 71 17.53 1.92 -4.00
C ILE A 71 19.02 1.85 -3.69
N HIS A 72 19.59 0.67 -3.46
CA HIS A 72 21.02 0.53 -3.19
C HIS A 72 21.87 1.06 -4.36
N SER A 73 21.56 0.63 -5.57
CA SER A 73 22.31 1.06 -6.77
C SER A 73 22.17 2.56 -7.04
N TRP A 74 21.00 3.12 -6.77
CA TRP A 74 20.76 4.56 -6.94
C TRP A 74 21.58 5.37 -5.96
N LEU A 75 21.62 4.98 -4.69
CA LEU A 75 22.44 5.63 -3.68
C LEU A 75 23.93 5.44 -3.93
N GLU A 76 24.35 4.26 -4.41
CA GLU A 76 25.75 3.98 -4.70
C GLU A 76 26.31 4.88 -5.79
N CYS A 77 25.51 5.16 -6.82
CA CYS A 77 25.94 6.07 -7.90
C CYS A 77 26.18 7.50 -7.45
N VAL A 78 25.46 7.97 -6.43
CA VAL A 78 25.50 9.38 -6.00
C VAL A 78 26.37 9.57 -4.76
N LEU A 79 26.26 8.67 -3.77
CA LEU A 79 26.85 8.83 -2.45
C LEU A 79 27.99 7.85 -2.16
N GLY A 80 28.16 6.84 -3.01
CA GLY A 80 29.13 5.77 -2.84
C GLY A 80 28.64 4.62 -1.95
N SER A 81 29.38 3.49 -1.98
CA SER A 81 28.96 2.20 -1.44
C SER A 81 28.62 2.20 0.07
N LYS A 82 29.34 2.97 0.89
CA LYS A 82 29.09 3.04 2.35
C LYS A 82 27.72 3.62 2.66
N TRP A 83 27.37 4.72 2.01
CA TRP A 83 26.08 5.38 2.19
C TRP A 83 24.92 4.61 1.55
N ALA A 84 25.20 3.93 0.43
CA ALA A 84 24.26 3.03 -0.20
C ALA A 84 23.87 1.87 0.72
N PHE A 85 24.85 1.26 1.37
CA PHE A 85 24.61 0.20 2.36
C PHE A 85 23.78 0.71 3.55
N LEU A 86 24.14 1.87 4.11
CA LEU A 86 23.39 2.47 5.23
C LEU A 86 21.94 2.77 4.84
N GLY A 87 21.73 3.35 3.65
CA GLY A 87 20.38 3.65 3.14
C GLY A 87 19.55 2.39 2.93
N ALA A 88 20.11 1.34 2.33
CA ALA A 88 19.44 0.06 2.17
C ALA A 88 19.11 -0.60 3.52
N TRP A 89 20.04 -0.51 4.49
CA TRP A 89 19.83 -1.01 5.84
C TRP A 89 18.68 -0.27 6.56
N CYS A 90 18.68 1.06 6.52
CA CYS A 90 17.61 1.87 7.08
C CYS A 90 16.26 1.53 6.44
N TYR A 91 16.21 1.38 5.12
CA TYR A 91 15.01 0.99 4.40
C TYR A 91 14.49 -0.39 4.83
N PHE A 92 15.38 -1.37 4.95
CA PHE A 92 15.02 -2.70 5.46
C PHE A 92 14.45 -2.62 6.87
N PHE A 93 15.10 -1.86 7.76
CA PHE A 93 14.71 -1.75 9.15
C PHE A 93 13.32 -1.10 9.31
N VAL A 94 13.06 -0.02 8.57
CA VAL A 94 11.73 0.62 8.56
C VAL A 94 10.65 -0.34 8.08
N ASN A 95 10.92 -1.10 7.03
CA ASN A 95 9.96 -2.08 6.52
C ASN A 95 9.67 -3.21 7.53
N LEU A 96 10.65 -3.63 8.32
CA LEU A 96 10.46 -4.64 9.35
C LEU A 96 9.39 -4.19 10.37
N PHE A 97 9.47 -2.97 10.87
CA PHE A 97 8.48 -2.41 11.79
C PHE A 97 7.14 -2.16 11.11
N PHE A 98 7.16 -1.69 9.87
CA PHE A 98 5.94 -1.46 9.09
C PHE A 98 5.13 -2.75 8.93
N PHE A 99 5.75 -3.84 8.50
CA PHE A 99 5.07 -5.13 8.38
C PHE A 99 4.65 -5.70 9.72
N GLY A 100 5.45 -5.49 10.77
CA GLY A 100 5.12 -5.89 12.13
C GLY A 100 3.84 -5.23 12.65
N SER A 101 3.52 -4.02 12.22
CA SER A 101 2.27 -3.32 12.57
C SER A 101 1.12 -3.60 11.61
N LEU A 102 1.41 -3.74 10.31
CA LEU A 102 0.42 -3.90 9.26
C LEU A 102 -0.36 -5.20 9.38
N LEU A 103 0.32 -6.31 9.66
CA LEU A 103 -0.32 -7.64 9.72
C LEU A 103 -1.34 -7.75 10.85
N PRO A 104 -1.04 -7.38 12.11
CA PRO A 104 -2.02 -7.34 13.19
C PRO A 104 -3.22 -6.44 12.87
N GLN A 105 -2.97 -5.25 12.31
CA GLN A 105 -4.02 -4.32 11.93
C GLN A 105 -4.94 -4.91 10.84
N THR A 106 -4.37 -5.60 9.85
CA THR A 106 -5.15 -6.28 8.80
C THR A 106 -6.04 -7.37 9.37
N LEU A 107 -5.58 -8.13 10.36
CA LEU A 107 -6.38 -9.16 11.04
C LEU A 107 -7.56 -8.55 11.81
N ILE A 108 -7.31 -7.49 12.56
CA ILE A 108 -8.37 -6.79 13.31
C ILE A 108 -9.41 -6.21 12.36
N GLN A 109 -8.98 -5.50 11.31
CA GLN A 109 -9.90 -4.95 10.31
C GLN A 109 -10.66 -6.04 9.55
N GLY A 110 -9.98 -7.15 9.21
CA GLY A 110 -10.60 -8.32 8.61
C GLY A 110 -11.68 -8.94 9.49
N SER A 111 -11.47 -8.99 10.81
CA SER A 111 -12.47 -9.49 11.75
C SER A 111 -13.73 -8.62 11.78
N TYR A 112 -13.59 -7.31 11.77
CA TYR A 112 -14.71 -6.39 11.66
C TYR A 112 -15.47 -6.54 10.33
N ALA A 113 -14.75 -6.73 9.24
CA ALA A 113 -15.37 -6.88 7.92
C ALA A 113 -16.16 -8.18 7.76
N LEU A 114 -15.70 -9.28 8.38
CA LEU A 114 -16.33 -10.60 8.23
C LEU A 114 -17.38 -10.89 9.30
N PHE A 115 -17.17 -10.43 10.53
CA PHE A 115 -17.99 -10.79 11.70
C PHE A 115 -18.73 -9.59 12.31
N GLY A 116 -18.48 -8.36 11.81
CA GLY A 116 -19.06 -7.14 12.37
C GLY A 116 -18.51 -6.73 13.75
N THR A 117 -17.63 -7.54 14.33
CA THR A 117 -17.05 -7.33 15.67
C THR A 117 -15.57 -7.72 15.67
N ASN A 118 -14.83 -7.20 16.64
CA ASN A 118 -13.46 -7.67 16.86
C ASN A 118 -13.50 -9.05 17.54
N VAL A 119 -13.13 -10.09 16.80
CA VAL A 119 -13.05 -11.46 17.31
C VAL A 119 -11.85 -11.66 18.24
N PHE A 120 -10.85 -10.79 18.15
CA PHE A 120 -9.62 -10.86 18.92
C PHE A 120 -9.75 -10.06 20.22
N VAL A 121 -10.69 -10.46 21.10
CA VAL A 121 -10.92 -9.84 22.41
C VAL A 121 -10.73 -10.91 23.47
N GLY A 122 -9.90 -10.65 24.47
CA GLY A 122 -9.63 -11.56 25.60
C GLY A 122 -8.16 -11.58 26.01
N ASP A 123 -7.84 -12.25 27.08
CA ASP A 123 -6.50 -12.26 27.69
C ASP A 123 -5.41 -12.80 26.75
N ASN A 124 -5.75 -13.72 25.84
CA ASN A 124 -4.82 -14.32 24.89
C ASN A 124 -4.88 -13.68 23.47
N SER A 125 -5.63 -12.60 23.30
CA SER A 125 -5.86 -11.98 21.98
C SER A 125 -4.55 -11.56 21.29
N THR A 126 -3.63 -10.97 22.03
CA THR A 126 -2.32 -10.52 21.52
C THR A 126 -1.49 -11.70 21.00
N LEU A 127 -1.50 -12.82 21.72
CA LEU A 127 -0.76 -14.01 21.33
C LEU A 127 -1.37 -14.67 20.07
N ILE A 128 -2.70 -14.73 19.98
CA ILE A 128 -3.40 -15.25 18.80
C ILE A 128 -3.11 -14.38 17.59
N ILE A 129 -3.22 -13.06 17.71
CA ILE A 129 -2.89 -12.10 16.63
C ILE A 129 -1.44 -12.29 16.17
N ALA A 130 -0.49 -12.43 17.10
CA ALA A 130 0.91 -12.63 16.77
C ALA A 130 1.13 -13.94 15.98
N LEU A 131 0.56 -15.05 16.45
CA LEU A 131 0.69 -16.34 15.77
C LEU A 131 0.08 -16.33 14.38
N VAL A 132 -1.12 -15.81 14.23
CA VAL A 132 -1.79 -15.71 12.92
C VAL A 132 -1.03 -14.75 11.99
N SER A 133 -0.49 -13.66 12.50
CA SER A 133 0.36 -12.75 11.73
C SER A 133 1.62 -13.44 11.20
N ILE A 134 2.26 -14.28 11.98
CA ILE A 134 3.42 -15.07 11.57
C ILE A 134 3.03 -16.02 10.43
N VAL A 135 1.90 -16.73 10.55
CA VAL A 135 1.41 -17.63 9.51
C VAL A 135 1.13 -16.86 8.21
N LEU A 136 0.46 -15.71 8.28
CA LEU A 136 0.20 -14.86 7.12
C LEU A 136 1.50 -14.37 6.48
N PHE A 137 2.49 -14.00 7.28
CA PHE A 137 3.81 -13.60 6.77
C PHE A 137 4.47 -14.72 5.99
N TRP A 138 4.43 -15.96 6.49
CA TRP A 138 4.96 -17.12 5.78
C TRP A 138 4.22 -17.42 4.49
N ILE A 139 2.89 -17.29 4.48
CA ILE A 139 2.08 -17.42 3.26
C ILE A 139 2.48 -16.37 2.22
N ALA A 140 2.60 -15.11 2.64
CA ALA A 140 3.04 -14.03 1.76
C ALA A 140 4.45 -14.28 1.20
N THR A 141 5.37 -14.73 2.05
CA THR A 141 6.73 -15.11 1.65
C THR A 141 6.71 -16.25 0.63
N TYR A 142 5.88 -17.27 0.84
CA TYR A 142 5.72 -18.37 -0.11
C TYR A 142 5.22 -17.89 -1.47
N VAL A 143 4.25 -16.98 -1.50
CA VAL A 143 3.77 -16.37 -2.75
C VAL A 143 4.88 -15.59 -3.45
N CYS A 144 5.70 -14.84 -2.69
CA CYS A 144 6.86 -14.12 -3.24
C CYS A 144 7.90 -15.05 -3.87
N ILE A 145 8.17 -16.20 -3.26
CA ILE A 145 9.10 -17.22 -3.78
C ILE A 145 8.60 -17.83 -5.11
N LYS A 146 7.28 -17.92 -5.30
CA LYS A 146 6.69 -18.41 -6.56
C LYS A 146 6.93 -17.48 -7.75
N GLY A 147 7.38 -16.26 -7.50
CA GLY A 147 7.82 -15.31 -8.50
C GLY A 147 6.80 -14.23 -8.85
N VAL A 148 7.23 -13.32 -9.70
CA VAL A 148 6.53 -12.07 -10.04
C VAL A 148 5.12 -12.31 -10.61
N SER A 149 4.89 -13.39 -11.33
CA SER A 149 3.58 -13.74 -11.89
C SER A 149 2.52 -13.96 -10.81
N TRP A 150 2.85 -14.66 -9.73
CA TRP A 150 1.94 -14.88 -8.60
C TRP A 150 1.68 -13.62 -7.81
N ILE A 151 2.74 -12.82 -7.58
CA ILE A 151 2.61 -11.51 -6.94
C ILE A 151 1.66 -10.64 -7.76
N SER A 152 1.83 -10.60 -9.09
CA SER A 152 0.98 -9.82 -9.99
C SER A 152 -0.49 -10.25 -9.91
N ILE A 153 -0.79 -11.55 -9.88
CA ILE A 153 -2.17 -12.05 -9.77
C ILE A 153 -2.81 -11.56 -8.46
N VAL A 154 -2.12 -11.77 -7.33
CA VAL A 154 -2.65 -11.38 -6.01
C VAL A 154 -2.83 -9.87 -5.91
N THR A 155 -1.86 -9.08 -6.36
CA THR A 155 -1.92 -7.62 -6.31
C THR A 155 -2.93 -7.03 -7.28
N ASN A 156 -3.12 -7.63 -8.46
CA ASN A 156 -4.15 -7.20 -9.40
C ASN A 156 -5.56 -7.47 -8.85
N LEU A 157 -5.77 -8.63 -8.22
CA LEU A 157 -7.04 -8.94 -7.56
C LEU A 157 -7.31 -7.96 -6.42
N ALA A 158 -6.31 -7.70 -5.57
CA ALA A 158 -6.43 -6.74 -4.48
C ALA A 158 -6.64 -5.30 -4.99
N GLY A 159 -5.93 -4.89 -6.04
CA GLY A 159 -6.06 -3.57 -6.67
C GLY A 159 -7.44 -3.36 -7.28
N SER A 160 -7.97 -4.35 -8.01
CA SER A 160 -9.31 -4.27 -8.60
C SER A 160 -10.40 -4.24 -7.54
N ALA A 161 -10.29 -5.02 -6.46
CA ALA A 161 -11.22 -4.99 -5.34
C ALA A 161 -11.22 -3.62 -4.64
N ARG A 162 -10.06 -3.02 -4.41
CA ARG A 162 -9.93 -1.67 -3.84
C ARG A 162 -10.53 -0.59 -4.73
N LEU A 163 -10.29 -0.69 -6.04
CA LEU A 163 -10.85 0.26 -7.01
C LEU A 163 -12.38 0.15 -7.04
N PHE A 164 -12.93 -1.07 -7.03
CA PHE A 164 -14.36 -1.30 -6.96
C PHE A 164 -14.96 -0.73 -5.68
N MET A 165 -14.35 -0.96 -4.51
CA MET A 165 -14.80 -0.38 -3.25
C MET A 165 -14.76 1.14 -3.26
N GLY A 166 -13.72 1.75 -3.82
CA GLY A 166 -13.62 3.21 -3.94
C GLY A 166 -14.73 3.79 -4.82
N ILE A 167 -15.01 3.19 -5.97
CA ILE A 167 -16.09 3.62 -6.85
C ILE A 167 -17.46 3.44 -6.17
N ALA A 168 -17.70 2.29 -5.54
CA ALA A 168 -18.94 2.01 -4.81
C ALA A 168 -19.18 3.03 -3.70
N PHE A 169 -18.13 3.40 -2.96
CA PHE A 169 -18.21 4.42 -1.93
C PHE A 169 -18.57 5.80 -2.48
N VAL A 170 -17.96 6.21 -3.60
CA VAL A 170 -18.29 7.48 -4.26
C VAL A 170 -19.74 7.48 -4.73
N ILE A 171 -20.21 6.39 -5.35
CA ILE A 171 -21.62 6.26 -5.79
C ILE A 171 -22.56 6.35 -4.60
N LEU A 172 -22.27 5.64 -3.50
CA LEU A 172 -23.08 5.70 -2.27
C LEU A 172 -23.12 7.11 -1.69
N ALA A 173 -21.99 7.81 -1.66
CA ALA A 173 -21.94 9.20 -1.18
C ALA A 173 -22.83 10.11 -2.05
N PHE A 174 -22.80 9.96 -3.38
CA PHE A 174 -23.69 10.71 -4.28
C PHE A 174 -25.16 10.38 -4.03
N ILE A 175 -25.52 9.11 -3.81
CA ILE A 175 -26.91 8.72 -3.51
C ILE A 175 -27.38 9.33 -2.19
N VAL A 176 -26.54 9.33 -1.16
CA VAL A 176 -26.90 9.89 0.15
C VAL A 176 -27.10 11.40 0.05
N VAL A 177 -26.17 12.11 -0.55
CA VAL A 177 -26.22 13.58 -0.62
C VAL A 177 -27.34 14.08 -1.54
N PHE A 178 -27.47 13.50 -2.74
CA PHE A 178 -28.42 13.99 -3.76
C PHE A 178 -29.76 13.23 -3.77
N GLY A 179 -29.78 11.97 -3.34
CA GLY A 179 -30.98 11.14 -3.35
C GLY A 179 -31.76 11.22 -2.05
N LEU A 180 -31.08 11.23 -0.90
CA LEU A 180 -31.72 11.30 0.41
C LEU A 180 -31.75 12.71 0.99
N GLY A 181 -31.02 13.67 0.40
CA GLY A 181 -30.96 15.07 0.84
C GLY A 181 -30.33 15.25 2.23
N GLU A 182 -29.55 14.26 2.68
CA GLU A 182 -28.83 14.34 3.94
C GLU A 182 -27.65 15.30 3.80
N ALA A 183 -27.57 16.29 4.69
CA ALA A 183 -26.45 17.23 4.74
C ALA A 183 -25.16 16.51 5.20
N PRO A 184 -23.98 16.93 4.74
CA PRO A 184 -22.72 16.41 5.28
C PRO A 184 -22.66 16.61 6.78
N ALA A 185 -22.16 15.61 7.51
CA ALA A 185 -22.10 15.63 8.98
C ALA A 185 -21.19 16.74 9.56
N GLN A 186 -20.43 17.43 8.71
CA GLN A 186 -19.57 18.56 9.06
C GLN A 186 -19.79 19.70 8.04
N GLU A 187 -20.24 20.81 8.53
CA GLU A 187 -20.26 22.10 7.82
C GLU A 187 -18.89 22.78 7.83
#